data_cf52ce4c7adcc1e070e53dec1c65c4e6
#
_entry.id   cf52ce4c7adcc1e070e53dec1c65c4e6
#
_cell.length_a   1.000
_cell.length_b   1.000
_cell.length_c   1.000
_cell.angle_alpha   90.00
_cell.angle_beta   90.00
_cell.angle_gamma   90.00
#
_symmetry.space_group_name_H-M   'P 1'
#
loop_
_entity.id
_entity.type
_entity.pdbx_description
1 polymer ?
#
loop_
_entity_poly.entity_id
_entity_poly.type
_entity_poly.pdbx_seq_one_letter_code
_entity_poly.pdbx_strand_id
1 'polypeptide(L)'
;MEIFWRTIAYYNSATWLLQIVIILIGIVLTALLICRPRPWVKMGMKFYMIGLYSWISVIYYYIYCEERSYNGVMAMFWGVMAIIWIWDTITGYTTFERTHKYDILSYILLAMPFIYPLVSLARGLSFPEMTSPVMPCSVVVFTIGLLLLFAHKVNMFLVLFLCHWSLIGLSKTYFFQIPEDFLLSASYRHAGYSGNTL
;
A
#
# COMPACT_ATOMS: atom_id res chain seq x y z
N MET A 1 14.61 -16.56 6.55
CA MET A 1 15.07 -15.27 6.05
C MET A 1 15.49 -15.34 4.58
N GLU A 2 16.26 -16.34 4.19
CA GLU A 2 16.71 -16.58 2.81
C GLU A 2 15.56 -16.68 1.77
N ILE A 3 14.53 -17.49 2.04
CA ILE A 3 13.34 -17.62 1.17
C ILE A 3 12.65 -16.26 0.95
N PHE A 4 12.64 -15.39 1.96
CA PHE A 4 12.01 -14.08 1.86
C PHE A 4 12.72 -13.20 0.83
N TRP A 5 14.04 -13.04 0.93
CA TRP A 5 14.82 -12.20 0.03
C TRP A 5 14.92 -12.81 -1.38
N ARG A 6 15.00 -14.12 -1.50
CA ARG A 6 14.96 -14.82 -2.79
C ARG A 6 13.63 -14.57 -3.53
N THR A 7 12.51 -14.63 -2.81
CA THR A 7 11.18 -14.29 -3.37
C THR A 7 11.15 -12.85 -3.87
N ILE A 8 11.68 -11.90 -3.08
CA ILE A 8 11.73 -10.49 -3.46
C ILE A 8 12.60 -10.30 -4.71
N ALA A 9 13.78 -10.93 -4.74
CA ALA A 9 14.69 -10.85 -5.88
C ALA A 9 14.04 -11.38 -7.15
N TYR A 10 13.35 -12.52 -7.08
CA TYR A 10 12.65 -13.11 -8.21
C TYR A 10 11.50 -12.21 -8.69
N TYR A 11 10.66 -11.73 -7.78
CA TYR A 11 9.58 -10.78 -8.08
C TYR A 11 10.10 -9.51 -8.75
N ASN A 12 11.12 -8.88 -8.18
CA ASN A 12 11.68 -7.66 -8.73
C ASN A 12 12.30 -7.87 -10.10
N SER A 13 13.12 -8.92 -10.28
CA SER A 13 13.76 -9.22 -11.55
C SER A 13 12.77 -9.45 -12.70
N ALA A 14 11.65 -10.13 -12.38
CA ALA A 14 10.67 -10.48 -13.39
C ALA A 14 9.67 -9.34 -13.70
N THR A 15 9.43 -8.43 -12.74
CA THR A 15 8.32 -7.46 -12.86
C THR A 15 8.73 -5.99 -12.81
N TRP A 16 10.01 -5.67 -12.72
CA TRP A 16 10.52 -4.30 -12.51
C TRP A 16 9.95 -3.26 -13.50
N LEU A 17 9.82 -3.62 -14.77
CA LEU A 17 9.29 -2.74 -15.82
C LEU A 17 7.81 -2.39 -15.56
N LEU A 18 6.99 -3.40 -15.21
CA LEU A 18 5.59 -3.20 -14.86
C LEU A 18 5.44 -2.44 -13.54
N GLN A 19 6.32 -2.68 -12.57
CA GLN A 19 6.35 -1.90 -11.32
C GLN A 19 6.60 -0.42 -11.59
N ILE A 20 7.54 -0.07 -12.49
CA ILE A 20 7.78 1.33 -12.89
C ILE A 20 6.51 1.94 -13.49
N VAL A 21 5.83 1.24 -14.39
CA VAL A 21 4.57 1.74 -15.00
C VAL A 21 3.50 1.97 -13.91
N ILE A 22 3.32 1.03 -13.00
CA ILE A 22 2.37 1.14 -11.88
C ILE A 22 2.71 2.37 -11.01
N ILE A 23 3.98 2.56 -10.69
CA ILE A 23 4.46 3.70 -9.89
C ILE A 23 4.17 5.01 -10.61
N LEU A 24 4.50 5.12 -11.88
CA LEU A 24 4.27 6.33 -12.67
C LEU A 24 2.78 6.69 -12.75
N ILE A 25 1.91 5.71 -12.98
CA ILE A 25 0.46 5.91 -12.96
C ILE A 25 0.01 6.42 -11.59
N GLY A 26 0.49 5.82 -10.51
CA GLY A 26 0.17 6.25 -9.13
C GLY A 26 0.62 7.69 -8.84
N ILE A 27 1.83 8.07 -9.25
CA ILE A 27 2.34 9.44 -9.10
C ILE A 27 1.47 10.42 -9.89
N VAL A 28 1.20 10.14 -11.16
CA VAL A 28 0.39 11.00 -12.02
C VAL A 28 -1.03 11.17 -11.46
N LEU A 29 -1.69 10.09 -11.07
CA LEU A 29 -3.04 10.17 -10.51
C LEU A 29 -3.07 10.92 -9.19
N THR A 30 -2.07 10.72 -8.31
CA THR A 30 -1.97 11.44 -7.04
C THR A 30 -1.73 12.94 -7.29
N ALA A 31 -0.83 13.30 -8.20
CA ALA A 31 -0.59 14.67 -8.58
C ALA A 31 -1.84 15.35 -9.19
N LEU A 32 -2.58 14.62 -10.03
CA LEU A 32 -3.83 15.11 -10.61
C LEU A 32 -4.92 15.29 -9.54
N LEU A 33 -5.01 14.41 -8.54
CA LEU A 33 -5.93 14.58 -7.41
C LEU A 33 -5.59 15.82 -6.58
N ILE A 34 -4.30 16.11 -6.39
CA ILE A 34 -3.85 17.30 -5.65
C ILE A 34 -4.15 18.58 -6.44
N CYS A 35 -3.79 18.60 -7.74
CA CYS A 35 -3.84 19.81 -8.55
C CYS A 35 -5.19 20.04 -9.22
N ARG A 36 -5.88 18.98 -9.64
CA ARG A 36 -7.10 19.04 -10.45
C ARG A 36 -8.06 17.87 -10.12
N PRO A 37 -8.76 17.88 -8.97
CA PRO A 37 -9.61 16.78 -8.51
C PRO A 37 -10.92 16.65 -9.30
N ARG A 38 -10.82 16.30 -10.58
CA ARG A 38 -11.98 16.09 -11.46
C ARG A 38 -12.63 14.72 -11.20
N PRO A 39 -13.94 14.53 -11.49
CA PRO A 39 -14.62 13.24 -11.27
C PRO A 39 -13.91 12.05 -11.92
N TRP A 40 -13.42 12.22 -13.17
CA TRP A 40 -12.69 11.16 -13.86
C TRP A 40 -11.34 10.80 -13.19
N VAL A 41 -10.64 11.78 -12.56
CA VAL A 41 -9.41 11.51 -11.81
C VAL A 41 -9.72 10.71 -10.54
N LYS A 42 -10.78 11.08 -9.82
CA LYS A 42 -11.24 10.35 -8.63
C LYS A 42 -11.61 8.91 -8.98
N MET A 43 -12.33 8.71 -10.09
CA MET A 43 -12.68 7.37 -10.59
C MET A 43 -11.42 6.61 -11.04
N GLY A 44 -10.52 7.25 -11.78
CA GLY A 44 -9.25 6.68 -12.21
C GLY A 44 -8.40 6.20 -11.02
N MET A 45 -8.35 6.96 -9.91
CA MET A 45 -7.68 6.54 -8.69
C MET A 45 -8.33 5.28 -8.09
N LYS A 46 -9.66 5.17 -8.06
CA LYS A 46 -10.33 3.96 -7.58
C LYS A 46 -9.98 2.73 -8.42
N PHE A 47 -9.99 2.86 -9.74
CA PHE A 47 -9.56 1.77 -10.63
C PHE A 47 -8.08 1.42 -10.44
N TYR A 48 -7.23 2.42 -10.23
CA TYR A 48 -5.83 2.19 -9.90
C TYR A 48 -5.69 1.38 -8.61
N MET A 49 -6.44 1.71 -7.55
CA MET A 49 -6.42 0.97 -6.29
C MET A 49 -6.89 -0.48 -6.49
N ILE A 50 -7.98 -0.71 -7.24
CA ILE A 50 -8.44 -2.06 -7.60
C ILE A 50 -7.31 -2.84 -8.27
N GLY A 51 -6.69 -2.27 -9.30
CA GLY A 51 -5.58 -2.88 -10.03
C GLY A 51 -4.37 -3.17 -9.13
N LEU A 52 -4.00 -2.23 -8.26
CA LEU A 52 -2.87 -2.35 -7.35
C LEU A 52 -3.07 -3.49 -6.32
N TYR A 53 -4.25 -3.57 -5.70
CA TYR A 53 -4.57 -4.64 -4.75
C TYR A 53 -4.70 -6.00 -5.44
N SER A 54 -5.28 -6.05 -6.64
CA SER A 54 -5.32 -7.26 -7.47
C SER A 54 -3.92 -7.72 -7.87
N TRP A 55 -3.03 -6.79 -8.22
CA TRP A 55 -1.62 -7.07 -8.51
C TRP A 55 -0.92 -7.73 -7.33
N ILE A 56 -1.06 -7.16 -6.12
CA ILE A 56 -0.46 -7.77 -4.92
C ILE A 56 -1.04 -9.16 -4.64
N SER A 57 -2.35 -9.33 -4.78
CA SER A 57 -3.03 -10.61 -4.57
C SER A 57 -2.50 -11.68 -5.52
N VAL A 58 -2.58 -11.41 -6.84
CA VAL A 58 -2.31 -12.42 -7.87
C VAL A 58 -0.82 -12.50 -8.18
N ILE A 59 -0.19 -11.39 -8.50
CA ILE A 59 1.19 -11.42 -8.97
C ILE A 59 2.14 -11.65 -7.80
N TYR A 60 2.09 -10.80 -6.76
CA TYR A 60 3.04 -10.93 -5.66
C TYR A 60 2.82 -12.19 -4.83
N TYR A 61 1.60 -12.42 -4.30
CA TYR A 61 1.35 -13.54 -3.39
C TYR A 61 1.11 -14.86 -4.10
N TYR A 62 0.23 -14.91 -5.09
CA TYR A 62 -0.16 -16.19 -5.70
C TYR A 62 0.94 -16.74 -6.61
N ILE A 63 1.59 -15.90 -7.43
CA ILE A 63 2.61 -16.36 -8.37
C ILE A 63 4.01 -16.40 -7.73
N TYR A 64 4.48 -15.26 -7.19
CA TYR A 64 5.88 -15.17 -6.75
C TYR A 64 6.15 -15.63 -5.31
N CYS A 65 5.14 -15.69 -4.44
CA CYS A 65 5.30 -16.19 -3.07
C CYS A 65 4.95 -17.68 -2.93
N GLU A 66 4.91 -18.47 -3.99
CA GLU A 66 4.49 -19.88 -3.98
C GLU A 66 5.25 -20.73 -2.96
N GLU A 67 6.53 -20.48 -2.75
CA GLU A 67 7.35 -21.21 -1.77
C GLU A 67 6.96 -20.94 -0.29
N ARG A 68 6.08 -19.97 -0.02
CA ARG A 68 5.65 -19.63 1.34
C ARG A 68 4.36 -20.36 1.68
N SER A 69 4.37 -21.12 2.83
CA SER A 69 3.24 -21.94 3.26
C SER A 69 1.90 -21.22 3.43
N TYR A 70 1.90 -19.90 3.57
CA TYR A 70 0.70 -19.08 3.76
C TYR A 70 0.39 -18.15 2.59
N ASN A 71 1.01 -18.36 1.43
CA ASN A 71 0.84 -17.51 0.25
C ASN A 71 -0.62 -17.42 -0.21
N GLY A 72 -1.35 -18.55 -0.26
CA GLY A 72 -2.75 -18.60 -0.65
C GLY A 72 -3.67 -17.79 0.27
N VAL A 73 -3.44 -17.87 1.59
CA VAL A 73 -4.20 -17.08 2.58
C VAL A 73 -3.94 -15.58 2.37
N MET A 74 -2.69 -15.20 2.14
CA MET A 74 -2.33 -13.80 1.86
C MET A 74 -2.90 -13.33 0.52
N ALA A 75 -2.85 -14.16 -0.51
CA ALA A 75 -3.46 -13.85 -1.80
C ALA A 75 -4.98 -13.60 -1.67
N MET A 76 -5.70 -14.46 -0.94
CA MET A 76 -7.13 -14.26 -0.66
C MET A 76 -7.37 -12.97 0.11
N PHE A 77 -6.59 -12.69 1.16
CA PHE A 77 -6.72 -11.47 1.96
C PHE A 77 -6.62 -10.20 1.07
N TRP A 78 -5.62 -10.14 0.20
CA TRP A 78 -5.44 -9.02 -0.73
C TRP A 78 -6.49 -9.00 -1.84
N GLY A 79 -6.98 -10.16 -2.27
CA GLY A 79 -8.11 -10.28 -3.20
C GLY A 79 -9.40 -9.71 -2.62
N VAL A 80 -9.69 -9.97 -1.34
CA VAL A 80 -10.83 -9.37 -0.63
C VAL A 80 -10.70 -7.86 -0.59
N MET A 81 -9.50 -7.30 -0.38
CA MET A 81 -9.29 -5.85 -0.47
C MET A 81 -9.60 -5.29 -1.85
N ALA A 82 -9.20 -5.98 -2.92
CA ALA A 82 -9.57 -5.58 -4.27
C ALA A 82 -11.10 -5.58 -4.47
N ILE A 83 -11.80 -6.59 -3.96
CA ILE A 83 -13.26 -6.68 -3.99
C ILE A 83 -13.90 -5.54 -3.20
N ILE A 84 -13.37 -5.17 -2.03
CA ILE A 84 -13.86 -4.04 -1.25
C ILE A 84 -13.69 -2.73 -2.03
N TRP A 85 -12.58 -2.53 -2.75
CA TRP A 85 -12.40 -1.37 -3.62
C TRP A 85 -13.37 -1.35 -4.80
N ILE A 86 -13.69 -2.53 -5.40
CA ILE A 86 -14.74 -2.65 -6.43
C ILE A 86 -16.10 -2.23 -5.85
N TRP A 87 -16.46 -2.79 -4.70
CA TRP A 87 -17.70 -2.44 -3.98
C TRP A 87 -17.76 -0.94 -3.66
N ASP A 88 -16.67 -0.38 -3.14
CA ASP A 88 -16.58 1.05 -2.83
C ASP A 88 -16.70 1.93 -4.08
N THR A 89 -16.21 1.45 -5.22
CA THR A 89 -16.34 2.15 -6.50
C THR A 89 -17.78 2.17 -6.99
N ILE A 90 -18.51 1.06 -6.86
CA ILE A 90 -19.92 0.94 -7.25
C ILE A 90 -20.82 1.76 -6.33
N THR A 91 -20.60 1.70 -5.02
CA THR A 91 -21.42 2.42 -4.03
C THR A 91 -21.07 3.90 -3.92
N GLY A 92 -19.89 4.31 -4.38
CA GLY A 92 -19.42 5.69 -4.27
C GLY A 92 -19.19 6.17 -2.84
N TYR A 93 -18.99 5.25 -1.88
CA TYR A 93 -18.93 5.58 -0.45
C TYR A 93 -17.71 6.41 -0.10
N THR A 94 -16.50 5.98 -0.50
CA THR A 94 -15.28 6.77 -0.30
C THR A 94 -15.24 7.90 -1.32
N THR A 95 -15.20 9.12 -0.82
CA THR A 95 -15.07 10.33 -1.65
C THR A 95 -13.64 10.86 -1.57
N PHE A 96 -13.01 11.09 -2.73
CA PHE A 96 -11.70 11.74 -2.79
C PHE A 96 -11.88 13.27 -2.76
N GLU A 97 -12.04 13.81 -1.55
CA GLU A 97 -12.15 15.26 -1.30
C GLU A 97 -11.06 15.70 -0.33
N ARG A 98 -10.43 16.83 -0.61
CA ARG A 98 -9.31 17.31 0.20
C ARG A 98 -9.76 17.64 1.63
N THR A 99 -9.05 17.11 2.63
CA THR A 99 -9.44 17.29 4.04
C THR A 99 -8.56 18.25 4.82
N HIS A 100 -7.36 18.58 4.38
CA HIS A 100 -6.38 19.49 5.03
C HIS A 100 -6.04 19.18 6.51
N LYS A 101 -6.74 18.27 7.16
CA LYS A 101 -6.58 17.98 8.60
C LYS A 101 -5.25 17.32 8.92
N TYR A 102 -4.74 16.48 8.01
CA TYR A 102 -3.55 15.67 8.22
C TYR A 102 -2.52 15.82 7.10
N ASP A 103 -2.42 17.00 6.48
CA ASP A 103 -1.60 17.23 5.30
C ASP A 103 -0.16 16.76 5.46
N ILE A 104 0.53 17.16 6.53
CA ILE A 104 1.94 16.81 6.75
C ILE A 104 2.11 15.29 6.86
N LEU A 105 1.31 14.63 7.69
CA LEU A 105 1.35 13.18 7.86
C LEU A 105 1.05 12.46 6.55
N SER A 106 0.02 12.92 5.82
CA SER A 106 -0.37 12.33 4.55
C SER A 106 0.74 12.40 3.51
N TYR A 107 1.42 13.54 3.38
CA TYR A 107 2.54 13.66 2.45
C TYR A 107 3.74 12.79 2.85
N ILE A 108 4.03 12.69 4.14
CA ILE A 108 5.07 11.77 4.64
C ILE A 108 4.72 10.33 4.23
N LEU A 109 3.48 9.89 4.48
CA LEU A 109 3.04 8.53 4.14
C LEU A 109 3.01 8.27 2.63
N LEU A 110 2.64 9.26 1.82
CA LEU A 110 2.69 9.15 0.36
C LEU A 110 4.13 9.06 -0.18
N ALA A 111 5.10 9.65 0.51
CA ALA A 111 6.52 9.56 0.17
C ALA A 111 7.18 8.25 0.64
N MET A 112 6.65 7.61 1.68
CA MET A 112 7.20 6.40 2.30
C MET A 112 7.49 5.25 1.33
N PRO A 113 6.64 4.90 0.36
CA PRO A 113 6.92 3.85 -0.61
C PRO A 113 8.25 4.03 -1.35
N PHE A 114 8.68 5.29 -1.53
CA PHE A 114 9.96 5.63 -2.17
C PHE A 114 11.13 5.60 -1.18
N ILE A 115 10.85 5.79 0.12
CA ILE A 115 11.86 5.71 1.19
C ILE A 115 12.24 4.25 1.46
N TYR A 116 11.31 3.28 1.35
CA TYR A 116 11.58 1.86 1.57
C TYR A 116 12.79 1.32 0.76
N PRO A 117 12.86 1.52 -0.57
CA PRO A 117 14.05 1.12 -1.33
C PRO A 117 15.33 1.80 -0.87
N LEU A 118 15.26 3.08 -0.48
CA LEU A 118 16.43 3.83 -0.01
C LEU A 118 16.95 3.26 1.33
N VAL A 119 16.07 2.86 2.23
CA VAL A 119 16.45 2.18 3.48
C VAL A 119 17.09 0.82 3.17
N SER A 120 16.55 0.05 2.23
CA SER A 120 17.16 -1.21 1.79
C SER A 120 18.59 -0.99 1.25
N LEU A 121 18.80 0.04 0.42
CA LEU A 121 20.11 0.42 -0.10
C LEU A 121 21.06 0.84 1.02
N ALA A 122 20.62 1.62 1.99
CA ALA A 122 21.43 2.06 3.14
C ALA A 122 21.87 0.88 4.02
N ARG A 123 21.13 -0.24 4.00
CA ARG A 123 21.49 -1.50 4.67
C ARG A 123 22.43 -2.40 3.85
N GLY A 124 22.86 -1.94 2.67
CA GLY A 124 23.73 -2.71 1.79
C GLY A 124 23.01 -3.71 0.89
N LEU A 125 21.68 -3.69 0.85
CA LEU A 125 20.91 -4.46 -0.12
C LEU A 125 20.89 -3.73 -1.46
N SER A 126 20.99 -4.48 -2.56
CA SER A 126 20.96 -3.93 -3.91
C SER A 126 19.87 -4.61 -4.76
N PHE A 127 19.54 -4.02 -5.90
CA PHE A 127 18.66 -4.68 -6.85
C PHE A 127 19.25 -6.02 -7.30
N PRO A 128 18.48 -7.11 -7.33
CA PRO A 128 17.04 -7.19 -7.11
C PRO A 128 16.60 -7.49 -5.66
N GLU A 129 17.51 -7.68 -4.72
CA GLU A 129 17.27 -8.04 -3.31
C GLU A 129 16.96 -6.81 -2.45
N MET A 130 16.04 -5.97 -2.89
CA MET A 130 15.65 -4.75 -2.16
C MET A 130 14.13 -4.60 -2.15
N THR A 131 13.61 -3.85 -1.20
CA THR A 131 12.17 -3.52 -1.15
C THR A 131 11.77 -2.65 -2.33
N SER A 132 10.51 -2.74 -2.74
CA SER A 132 9.95 -1.99 -3.86
C SER A 132 8.72 -1.18 -3.41
N PRO A 133 8.43 -0.04 -4.07
CA PRO A 133 7.18 0.71 -3.85
C PRO A 133 5.91 -0.11 -4.14
N VAL A 134 5.99 -1.14 -4.97
CA VAL A 134 4.87 -2.03 -5.32
C VAL A 134 4.95 -3.34 -4.51
N MET A 135 5.13 -3.19 -3.21
CA MET A 135 5.08 -4.29 -2.24
C MET A 135 3.97 -4.06 -1.21
N PRO A 136 3.49 -5.13 -0.54
CA PRO A 136 2.35 -5.04 0.37
C PRO A 136 2.43 -3.89 1.39
N CYS A 137 3.55 -3.76 2.11
CA CYS A 137 3.71 -2.72 3.13
C CYS A 137 3.69 -1.31 2.54
N SER A 138 4.41 -1.11 1.42
CA SER A 138 4.45 0.15 0.69
C SER A 138 3.06 0.57 0.18
N VAL A 139 2.29 -0.38 -0.35
CA VAL A 139 0.93 -0.16 -0.86
C VAL A 139 -0.03 0.23 0.27
N VAL A 140 0.07 -0.40 1.43
CA VAL A 140 -0.75 -0.04 2.61
C VAL A 140 -0.43 1.36 3.10
N VAL A 141 0.85 1.72 3.25
CA VAL A 141 1.27 3.06 3.67
C VAL A 141 0.80 4.12 2.67
N PHE A 142 0.97 3.87 1.37
CA PHE A 142 0.44 4.74 0.31
C PHE A 142 -1.07 4.93 0.43
N THR A 143 -1.82 3.83 0.63
CA THR A 143 -3.27 3.88 0.76
C THR A 143 -3.70 4.68 1.98
N ILE A 144 -3.07 4.49 3.14
CA ILE A 144 -3.35 5.28 4.35
C ILE A 144 -3.08 6.77 4.08
N GLY A 145 -1.93 7.11 3.50
CA GLY A 145 -1.60 8.49 3.14
C GLY A 145 -2.62 9.12 2.19
N LEU A 146 -3.05 8.37 1.16
CA LEU A 146 -4.06 8.82 0.21
C LEU A 146 -5.42 9.08 0.89
N LEU A 147 -5.87 8.15 1.74
CA LEU A 147 -7.14 8.29 2.45
C LEU A 147 -7.11 9.44 3.46
N LEU A 148 -6.03 9.62 4.20
CA LEU A 148 -5.87 10.76 5.12
C LEU A 148 -5.86 12.10 4.39
N LEU A 149 -5.31 12.16 3.17
CA LEU A 149 -5.21 13.40 2.39
C LEU A 149 -6.54 13.79 1.74
N PHE A 150 -7.31 12.80 1.27
CA PHE A 150 -8.45 13.04 0.39
C PHE A 150 -9.79 12.52 0.87
N ALA A 151 -9.85 11.59 1.83
CA ALA A 151 -11.11 10.96 2.15
C ALA A 151 -11.82 11.64 3.31
N HIS A 152 -12.90 12.38 3.00
CA HIS A 152 -13.83 12.89 4.01
C HIS A 152 -14.71 11.77 4.59
N LYS A 153 -15.10 10.81 3.73
CA LYS A 153 -15.79 9.57 4.13
C LYS A 153 -14.98 8.39 3.64
N VAL A 154 -14.74 7.42 4.49
CA VAL A 154 -13.96 6.22 4.18
C VAL A 154 -14.80 4.99 4.48
N ASN A 155 -14.74 4.02 3.59
CA ASN A 155 -15.34 2.72 3.81
C ASN A 155 -14.66 2.01 5.01
N MET A 156 -15.46 1.66 6.03
CA MET A 156 -14.96 1.06 7.26
C MET A 156 -14.22 -0.28 7.01
N PHE A 157 -14.63 -1.04 6.02
CA PHE A 157 -13.96 -2.28 5.67
C PHE A 157 -12.54 -2.04 5.16
N LEU A 158 -12.31 -0.96 4.38
CA LEU A 158 -10.96 -0.57 3.98
C LEU A 158 -10.10 -0.26 5.21
N VAL A 159 -10.64 0.52 6.15
CA VAL A 159 -9.93 0.88 7.38
C VAL A 159 -9.57 -0.36 8.20
N LEU A 160 -10.52 -1.27 8.41
CA LEU A 160 -10.29 -2.50 9.16
C LEU A 160 -9.18 -3.36 8.55
N PHE A 161 -9.16 -3.50 7.21
CA PHE A 161 -8.12 -4.24 6.52
C PHE A 161 -6.74 -3.57 6.63
N LEU A 162 -6.68 -2.25 6.47
CA LEU A 162 -5.43 -1.49 6.61
C LEU A 162 -4.88 -1.61 8.04
N CYS A 163 -5.76 -1.52 9.05
CA CYS A 163 -5.40 -1.72 10.45
C CYS A 163 -4.88 -3.14 10.70
N HIS A 164 -5.60 -4.15 10.21
CA HIS A 164 -5.18 -5.56 10.36
C HIS A 164 -3.82 -5.81 9.72
N TRP A 165 -3.59 -5.29 8.49
CA TRP A 165 -2.28 -5.41 7.85
C TRP A 165 -1.16 -4.71 8.61
N SER A 166 -1.45 -3.54 9.19
CA SER A 166 -0.48 -2.81 10.02
C SER A 166 -0.07 -3.61 11.27
N LEU A 167 -1.01 -4.35 11.88
CA LEU A 167 -0.71 -5.27 12.99
C LEU A 167 0.15 -6.46 12.53
N ILE A 168 -0.12 -7.03 11.35
CA ILE A 168 0.73 -8.07 10.76
C ILE A 168 2.14 -7.52 10.50
N GLY A 169 2.25 -6.29 9.98
CA GLY A 169 3.53 -5.62 9.75
C GLY A 169 4.34 -5.49 11.06
N LEU A 170 3.68 -5.11 12.16
CA LEU A 170 4.33 -5.01 13.47
C LEU A 170 4.90 -6.37 13.93
N SER A 171 4.16 -7.45 13.76
CA SER A 171 4.65 -8.78 14.09
C SER A 171 5.84 -9.19 13.23
N LYS A 172 5.82 -8.88 11.93
CA LYS A 172 6.95 -9.15 11.02
C LYS A 172 8.21 -8.38 11.38
N THR A 173 8.09 -7.13 11.81
CA THR A 173 9.23 -6.33 12.29
C THR A 173 9.95 -7.03 13.43
N TYR A 174 9.21 -7.60 14.37
CA TYR A 174 9.76 -8.33 15.50
C TYR A 174 10.39 -9.68 15.09
N PHE A 175 9.68 -10.49 14.29
CA PHE A 175 10.14 -11.86 13.94
C PHE A 175 11.17 -11.88 12.80
N PHE A 176 11.12 -10.97 11.85
CA PHE A 176 11.98 -10.99 10.66
C PHE A 176 13.04 -9.89 10.66
N GLN A 177 13.08 -9.04 11.70
CA GLN A 177 14.03 -7.92 11.82
C GLN A 177 14.05 -7.02 10.57
N ILE A 178 12.86 -6.70 10.04
CA ILE A 178 12.67 -5.80 8.91
C ILE A 178 12.28 -4.43 9.49
N PRO A 179 13.24 -3.52 9.75
CA PRO A 179 12.96 -2.24 10.41
C PRO A 179 12.10 -1.32 9.56
N GLU A 180 12.03 -1.53 8.26
CA GLU A 180 11.18 -0.79 7.34
C GLU A 180 9.69 -0.90 7.70
N ASP A 181 9.25 -2.05 8.20
CA ASP A 181 7.86 -2.28 8.61
C ASP A 181 7.50 -1.57 9.93
N PHE A 182 8.50 -1.09 10.70
CA PHE A 182 8.26 -0.27 11.88
C PHE A 182 7.61 1.08 11.51
N LEU A 183 7.91 1.61 10.35
CA LEU A 183 7.32 2.84 9.82
C LEU A 183 5.83 2.67 9.54
N LEU A 184 5.41 1.50 9.08
CA LEU A 184 4.00 1.13 8.89
C LEU A 184 3.25 1.14 10.24
N SER A 185 3.87 0.59 11.28
CA SER A 185 3.27 0.50 12.62
C SER A 185 3.15 1.87 13.31
N ALA A 186 4.10 2.77 13.07
CA ALA A 186 4.05 4.14 13.58
C ALA A 186 2.90 4.95 12.95
N SER A 187 2.58 4.71 11.68
CA SER A 187 1.48 5.38 10.98
C SER A 187 0.11 5.04 11.55
N TYR A 188 -0.07 3.81 12.08
CA TYR A 188 -1.31 3.36 12.70
C TYR A 188 -1.63 4.11 14.00
N ARG A 189 -0.63 4.40 14.84
CA ARG A 189 -0.83 5.06 16.13
C ARG A 189 -1.49 6.44 15.98
N HIS A 190 -1.21 7.15 14.91
CA HIS A 190 -1.81 8.46 14.61
C HIS A 190 -3.19 8.37 13.95
N ALA A 191 -3.46 7.35 13.15
CA ALA A 191 -4.78 7.15 12.54
C ALA A 191 -5.85 6.71 13.56
N GLY A 192 -5.48 5.88 14.56
CA GLY A 192 -6.38 5.42 15.62
C GLY A 192 -6.82 6.50 16.61
N TYR A 193 -6.00 7.53 16.85
CA TYR A 193 -6.35 8.66 17.75
C TYR A 193 -7.39 9.61 17.14
N SER A 194 -7.62 9.55 15.83
CA SER A 194 -8.57 10.42 15.12
C SER A 194 -10.02 9.93 15.19
N GLY A 195 -10.26 8.68 15.61
CA GLY A 195 -11.60 8.09 15.67
C GLY A 195 -12.43 8.45 16.91
N ASN A 196 -11.84 9.09 17.93
CA ASN A 196 -12.47 9.33 19.23
C ASN A 196 -12.88 10.79 19.49
N THR A 197 -13.05 11.61 18.47
CA THR A 197 -13.67 12.94 18.61
C THR A 197 -14.86 13.04 17.64
N LEU A 198 -15.94 12.40 18.05
CA LEU A 198 -17.32 12.74 17.72
C LEU A 198 -18.03 13.11 18.99
#